data_fa51af6f72d0efefce8f6d25934a37c6
#
_entry.id   fa51af6f72d0efefce8f6d25934a37c6
#
_cell.length_a   1.000
_cell.length_b   1.000
_cell.length_c   1.000
_cell.angle_alpha   90.00
_cell.angle_beta   90.00
_cell.angle_gamma   90.00
#
_symmetry.space_group_name_H-M   'P 1'
#
loop_
_entity.id
_entity.type
_entity.pdbx_description
1 polymer ?
#
loop_
_entity_poly.entity_id
_entity_poly.type
_entity_poly.pdbx_seq_one_letter_code
_entity_poly.pdbx_strand_id
1 'polypeptide(L)' 'MLRYPETDDLGDGIFELRTSFGSDIERALFFYAEHRVIVITHGFIKKTRKTPRQEIERAKQYRADYYAQREAENDNS' A
#
# COMPACT_ATOMS: atom_id res chain seq x y z
N MET A 1 -14.62 -10.53 18.38
CA MET A 1 -15.26 -9.98 17.17
C MET A 1 -14.21 -9.45 16.21
N LEU A 2 -14.23 -9.93 14.98
CA LEU A 2 -13.30 -9.46 13.98
C LEU A 2 -13.73 -8.07 13.49
N ARG A 3 -12.80 -7.15 13.56
CA ARG A 3 -13.01 -5.81 13.01
C ARG A 3 -12.23 -5.68 11.72
N TYR A 4 -12.88 -5.11 10.73
CA TYR A 4 -12.16 -4.76 9.51
C TYR A 4 -11.20 -3.62 9.85
N PRO A 5 -9.95 -3.69 9.38
CA PRO A 5 -9.02 -2.61 9.61
C PRO A 5 -9.48 -1.33 8.90
N GLU A 6 -9.16 -0.20 9.51
CA GLU A 6 -9.49 1.09 8.90
C GLU A 6 -8.59 1.34 7.71
N THR A 7 -9.19 1.79 6.63
CA THR A 7 -8.45 2.13 5.41
C THR A 7 -8.83 3.54 4.97
N ASP A 8 -7.87 4.24 4.40
CA ASP A 8 -8.06 5.58 3.86
C ASP A 8 -7.64 5.61 2.40
N ASP A 9 -8.41 6.28 1.58
CA ASP A 9 -8.08 6.51 0.18
C ASP A 9 -7.17 7.73 0.10
N LEU A 10 -5.93 7.54 -0.37
CA LEU A 10 -4.95 8.62 -0.48
C LEU A 10 -4.93 9.27 -1.86
N GLY A 11 -5.74 8.77 -2.79
CA GLY A 11 -5.75 9.24 -4.16
C GLY A 11 -4.85 8.40 -5.05
N ASP A 12 -5.05 8.52 -6.35
CA ASP A 12 -4.25 7.83 -7.37
C ASP A 12 -4.22 6.30 -7.22
N GLY A 13 -5.23 5.75 -6.55
CA GLY A 13 -5.33 4.30 -6.37
C GLY A 13 -4.46 3.75 -5.26
N ILE A 14 -3.88 4.59 -4.43
CA ILE A 14 -3.10 4.19 -3.27
C ILE A 14 -3.95 4.35 -2.01
N PHE A 15 -3.95 3.32 -1.18
CA PHE A 15 -4.74 3.27 0.05
C PHE A 15 -3.83 3.05 1.25
N GLU A 16 -4.26 3.53 2.40
CA GLU A 16 -3.54 3.37 3.64
C GLU A 16 -4.30 2.42 4.55
N LEU A 17 -3.61 1.44 5.09
CA LEU A 17 -4.16 0.51 6.07
C LEU A 17 -3.62 0.89 7.44
N ARG A 18 -4.51 1.11 8.37
CA ARG A 18 -4.15 1.45 9.74
C ARG A 18 -3.94 0.19 10.56
N THR A 19 -2.75 0.02 11.08
CA THR A 19 -2.45 -1.05 12.00
C THR A 19 -1.90 -0.44 13.28
N SER A 20 -2.21 -1.05 14.42
CA SER A 20 -1.63 -0.58 15.67
C SER A 20 -1.18 -1.79 16.48
N PHE A 21 0.11 -1.78 16.83
CA PHE A 21 0.70 -2.76 17.71
C PHE A 21 1.41 -2.01 18.84
N GLY A 22 0.95 -2.25 20.08
CA GLY A 22 1.54 -1.57 21.22
C GLY A 22 1.26 -0.07 21.20
N SER A 23 2.29 0.73 21.44
CA SER A 23 2.18 2.18 21.52
C SER A 23 2.44 2.88 20.18
N ASP A 24 2.95 2.17 19.20
CA ASP A 24 3.28 2.74 17.91
C ASP A 24 2.11 2.65 16.94
N ILE A 25 1.91 3.71 16.17
CA ILE A 25 0.88 3.74 15.14
C ILE A 25 1.54 3.39 13.83
N GLU A 26 1.29 2.19 13.35
CA GLU A 26 1.84 1.70 12.10
C GLU A 26 0.84 1.86 10.97
N ARG A 27 1.36 2.10 9.79
CA ARG A 27 0.59 2.21 8.57
C ARG A 27 1.22 1.35 7.49
N ALA A 28 0.38 0.81 6.62
CA ALA A 28 0.85 0.11 5.44
C ALA A 28 0.10 0.69 4.23
N LEU A 29 0.80 0.85 3.13
CA LEU A 29 0.17 1.33 1.90
C LEU A 29 -0.08 0.15 0.97
N PHE A 30 -1.16 0.22 0.21
CA PHE A 30 -1.53 -0.86 -0.69
C PHE A 30 -2.28 -0.32 -1.89
N PHE A 31 -2.41 -1.16 -2.90
CA PHE A 31 -3.24 -0.88 -4.07
C PHE A 31 -3.96 -2.16 -4.50
N TYR A 32 -5.02 -1.98 -5.26
CA TYR A 32 -5.77 -3.11 -5.81
C TYR A 32 -5.21 -3.46 -7.18
N ALA A 33 -4.79 -4.72 -7.33
CA ALA A 33 -4.35 -5.25 -8.61
C ALA A 33 -5.51 -6.03 -9.25
N GLU A 34 -5.25 -6.61 -10.41
CA GLU A 34 -6.26 -7.38 -11.12
C GLU A 34 -6.69 -8.62 -10.33
N HIS A 35 -7.91 -9.10 -10.60
CA HIS A 35 -8.47 -10.32 -10.00
C HIS A 35 -8.61 -10.24 -8.48
N ARG A 36 -8.96 -9.06 -7.96
CA ARG A 36 -9.22 -8.84 -6.53
C ARG A 36 -8.01 -9.08 -5.64
N VAL A 37 -6.82 -8.90 -6.19
CA VAL A 37 -5.60 -9.02 -5.42
C VAL A 37 -5.27 -7.68 -4.80
N ILE A 38 -4.92 -7.70 -3.53
CA ILE A 38 -4.42 -6.52 -2.82
C ILE A 38 -2.92 -6.67 -2.68
N VAL A 39 -2.18 -5.66 -3.12
CA VAL A 39 -0.73 -5.67 -3.03
C VAL A 39 -0.30 -4.63 -2.01
N ILE A 40 0.30 -5.10 -0.92
CA ILE A 40 0.83 -4.21 0.12
C ILE A 40 2.24 -3.79 -0.31
N THR A 41 2.46 -2.49 -0.39
CA THR A 41 3.75 -1.98 -0.87
C THR A 41 4.80 -1.94 0.23
N HIS A 42 4.49 -1.32 1.35
CA HIS A 42 5.42 -1.22 2.48
C HIS A 42 4.69 -0.69 3.71
N GLY A 43 5.32 -0.85 4.86
CA GLY A 43 4.81 -0.32 6.10
C GLY A 43 5.71 0.81 6.61
N PHE A 44 5.16 1.68 7.42
CA PHE A 44 5.91 2.76 8.04
C PHE A 44 5.22 3.23 9.32
N ILE A 45 5.96 3.93 10.15
CA ILE A 45 5.44 4.50 11.39
C ILE A 45 5.01 5.95 11.08
N LYS A 46 3.74 6.24 11.33
CA LYS A 46 3.18 7.55 11.05
C LYS A 46 3.30 8.45 12.27
N LYS A 47 4.03 9.55 12.12
CA LYS A 47 4.25 10.51 13.20
C LYS A 47 3.40 11.77 13.08
N THR A 48 2.69 11.92 11.96
CA THR A 48 1.85 13.07 11.68
C THR A 48 0.47 12.62 11.23
N ARG A 49 -0.49 13.54 11.25
CA ARG A 49 -1.85 13.23 10.80
C ARG A 49 -1.91 12.86 9.33
N LYS A 50 -1.16 13.61 8.54
CA LYS A 50 -1.17 13.44 7.09
C LYS A 50 -0.10 12.44 6.69
N THR A 51 -0.43 11.56 5.76
CA THR A 51 0.55 10.63 5.23
C THR A 51 1.62 11.40 4.46
N PRO A 52 2.90 11.22 4.78
CA PRO A 52 3.95 11.92 4.07
C PRO A 52 3.92 11.61 2.59
N ARG A 53 4.06 12.63 1.77
CA ARG A 53 4.03 12.46 0.31
C ARG A 53 5.11 11.51 -0.16
N GLN A 54 6.25 11.50 0.50
CA GLN A 54 7.35 10.60 0.19
C GLN A 54 6.92 9.14 0.25
N GLU A 55 6.08 8.79 1.23
CA GLU A 55 5.59 7.42 1.36
C GLU A 55 4.63 7.06 0.23
N ILE A 56 3.79 8.02 -0.17
CA ILE A 56 2.87 7.81 -1.28
C ILE A 56 3.64 7.61 -2.59
N GLU A 57 4.65 8.42 -2.83
CA GLU A 57 5.48 8.28 -4.02
C GLU A 57 6.23 6.96 -4.03
N ARG A 58 6.67 6.51 -2.87
CA ARG A 58 7.32 5.21 -2.73
C ARG A 58 6.37 4.07 -3.09
N ALA A 59 5.12 4.17 -2.65
CA ALA A 59 4.10 3.17 -2.98
C ALA A 59 3.83 3.13 -4.48
N LYS A 60 3.78 4.29 -5.11
CA LYS A 60 3.59 4.38 -6.56
C LYS A 60 4.75 3.74 -7.32
N GLN A 61 5.96 3.89 -6.82
CA GLN A 61 7.12 3.26 -7.43
C GLN A 61 7.04 1.74 -7.29
N TYR A 62 6.68 1.24 -6.12
CA TYR A 62 6.48 -0.19 -5.94
C TYR A 62 5.40 -0.72 -6.88
N ARG A 63 4.32 0.05 -7.07
CA ARG A 63 3.25 -0.36 -7.98
C ARG A 63 3.75 -0.45 -9.42
N ALA A 64 4.54 0.53 -9.84
CA ALA A 64 5.12 0.51 -11.18
C ALA A 64 6.04 -0.70 -11.37
N ASP A 65 6.85 -1.00 -10.37
CA ASP A 65 7.75 -2.15 -10.39
C ASP A 65 6.97 -3.46 -10.45
N TYR A 66 5.87 -3.54 -9.72
CA TYR A 66 5.02 -4.72 -9.72
C TYR A 66 4.46 -5.01 -11.11
N TYR A 67 3.93 -3.99 -11.78
CA TYR A 67 3.37 -4.17 -13.12
C TYR A 67 4.45 -4.44 -14.16
N ALA A 68 5.60 -3.79 -14.04
CA ALA A 68 6.71 -4.04 -14.96
C ALA A 68 7.19 -5.48 -14.86
N GLN A 69 7.28 -6.01 -13.64
CA GLN A 69 7.72 -7.38 -13.41
C GLN A 69 6.71 -8.39 -13.97
N ARG A 70 5.41 -8.12 -13.80
CA ARG A 70 4.38 -8.99 -14.34
C ARG A 70 4.36 -9.00 -15.86
N GLU A 71 4.58 -7.85 -16.50
CA GLU A 71 4.70 -7.77 -17.95
C GLU A 71 5.88 -8.61 -18.45
N ALA A 72 7.01 -8.51 -17.78
CA ALA A 72 8.18 -9.30 -18.15
C ALA A 72 7.92 -10.80 -18.02
N GLU A 73 7.22 -11.21 -16.97
CA GLU A 73 6.85 -12.62 -16.78
C GLU A 73 5.92 -13.11 -17.88
N ASN A 74 4.96 -12.29 -18.29
CA ASN A 74 4.01 -12.65 -19.34
C ASN A 74 4.69 -12.75 -20.69
N ASP A 75 5.68 -11.90 -20.96
CA ASP A 75 6.43 -11.94 -22.22
C ASP A 75 7.31 -13.17 -22.35
N ASN A 76 7.66 -13.79 -21.24
CA ASN A 76 8.50 -14.99 -21.21
C ASN A 76 7.73 -16.29 -21.17
N SER A 77 6.40 -16.22 -21.17
CA SER A 77 5.56 -17.42 -21.10
C SER A 77 5.30 -18.04 -22.47
#